data_b909e4e80205703cf1164208b5c58cb9
#
_entry.id   b909e4e80205703cf1164208b5c58cb9
#
_cell.length_a   1.000
_cell.length_b   1.000
_cell.length_c   1.000
_cell.angle_alpha   90.00
_cell.angle_beta   90.00
_cell.angle_gamma   90.00
#
_symmetry.space_group_name_H-M   'P 1'
#
loop_
_entity.id
_entity.type
_entity.pdbx_description
1 polymer ?
#
loop_
_entity_poly.entity_id
_entity_poly.type
_entity_poly.pdbx_seq_one_letter_code
_entity_poly.pdbx_strand_id
1 'polypeptide(L)'
;MAKPLNGKQIMLNIKEIVRVTKDFIRIVPDLAVKPPSVEEPISLASILEATVSEHSDRNMIIFEGRELSWDEFNALTNQCAHALFARGISRGDAVAVIMENRIEFLTTVFALQKIGAIAGLINNSLAGPQLQHCIQVAGSKMCLVGEEVYDNFAAIRPQLGLADSAILWVADGSEGVCPEGSENFLSNVAEYPTTNLPDTATILAGDTALYIFTSGTTGMPKAAKITHRRWISGGYPAGKVGLLAKPTDRFYLCLPLFHGTGFICGLGAILYSGASMFLRRKFSASEFWLDAQQYQTTCFIYVGELCRYLLAQPVCDAEMNNPLERVFGNGLRPDIWLQFKGRFAIDRVCEFYGSSEGNVGFVNALNKDKTMGMTASTVILVQYDVDSDEIVRDAQGKMIQVKKGTPGLLLGEIDERFKFDGYTNSEASEAKILRDVIKPGDAWFNTGDLVMQIDVGFAMGLKHYQFVDRVGDTFRWRSENVSTNEVGEILNANVQVELANVFGVDVPAAEGKAGMVSLSLKAGRVFDVEEFSAYVRQHLPSFAQPVFVRIQSEASTTGTFKLVKGELRKQAYHLPEVSEDIYVMPPRGDAYQRLDEAYYQTILAGTAGF
;
A
#
# COMPACT_ATOMS: atom_id res chain seq x y z
N MET A 1 19.60 -38.16 6.47
CA MET A 1 20.23 -37.73 7.72
C MET A 1 20.74 -36.30 7.55
N ALA A 2 20.25 -35.34 8.35
CA ALA A 2 20.73 -33.97 8.30
C ALA A 2 22.20 -33.90 8.73
N LYS A 3 23.07 -33.16 8.00
CA LYS A 3 24.46 -32.93 8.39
C LYS A 3 24.48 -32.25 9.76
N PRO A 4 25.41 -32.69 10.68
CA PRO A 4 25.55 -32.02 11.97
C PRO A 4 25.94 -30.54 11.75
N LEU A 5 25.25 -29.63 12.45
CA LEU A 5 25.53 -28.20 12.42
C LEU A 5 26.94 -27.93 12.98
N ASN A 6 27.72 -27.08 12.33
CA ASN A 6 29.00 -26.63 12.88
C ASN A 6 28.79 -25.61 14.01
N GLY A 7 29.81 -25.39 14.86
CA GLY A 7 29.70 -24.50 16.02
C GLY A 7 29.26 -23.08 15.70
N LYS A 8 29.62 -22.54 14.54
CA LYS A 8 29.16 -21.20 14.05
C LYS A 8 27.67 -21.19 13.75
N GLN A 9 27.14 -22.25 13.15
CA GLN A 9 25.71 -22.43 12.85
C GLN A 9 24.89 -22.59 14.14
N ILE A 10 25.38 -23.33 15.11
CA ILE A 10 24.75 -23.49 16.43
C ILE A 10 24.68 -22.14 17.14
N MET A 11 25.75 -21.36 17.14
CA MET A 11 25.81 -20.05 17.78
C MET A 11 24.86 -19.02 17.08
N LEU A 12 24.75 -19.06 15.76
CA LEU A 12 23.79 -18.25 15.00
C LEU A 12 22.34 -18.60 15.37
N ASN A 13 22.02 -19.89 15.46
CA ASN A 13 20.69 -20.36 15.87
C ASN A 13 20.33 -19.92 17.29
N ILE A 14 21.29 -19.98 18.24
CA ILE A 14 21.05 -19.52 19.61
C ILE A 14 20.77 -18.02 19.66
N LYS A 15 21.57 -17.20 18.96
CA LYS A 15 21.33 -15.74 18.87
C LYS A 15 19.95 -15.42 18.31
N GLU A 16 19.54 -16.13 17.28
CA GLU A 16 18.21 -15.95 16.68
C GLU A 16 17.09 -16.35 17.65
N ILE A 17 17.22 -17.49 18.33
CA ILE A 17 16.24 -17.94 19.34
C ILE A 17 16.09 -16.88 20.43
N VAL A 18 17.19 -16.36 20.96
CA VAL A 18 17.18 -15.32 22.00
C VAL A 18 16.49 -14.04 21.48
N ARG A 19 16.82 -13.59 20.27
CA ARG A 19 16.22 -12.40 19.66
C ARG A 19 14.72 -12.57 19.48
N VAL A 20 14.29 -13.67 18.85
CA VAL A 20 12.87 -13.95 18.60
C VAL A 20 12.08 -14.09 19.91
N THR A 21 12.65 -14.76 20.91
CA THR A 21 12.01 -14.89 22.23
C THR A 21 11.85 -13.53 22.90
N LYS A 22 12.87 -12.67 22.84
CA LYS A 22 12.83 -11.31 23.39
C LYS A 22 11.78 -10.46 22.67
N ASP A 23 11.71 -10.51 21.34
CA ASP A 23 10.71 -9.81 20.56
C ASP A 23 9.30 -10.32 20.91
N PHE A 24 9.12 -11.64 20.98
CA PHE A 24 7.85 -12.25 21.34
C PHE A 24 7.36 -11.79 22.73
N ILE A 25 8.22 -11.84 23.75
CA ILE A 25 7.87 -11.38 25.11
C ILE A 25 7.43 -9.91 25.09
N ARG A 26 8.06 -9.07 24.28
CA ARG A 26 7.71 -7.65 24.17
C ARG A 26 6.34 -7.41 23.55
N ILE A 27 5.98 -8.19 22.51
CA ILE A 27 4.74 -7.99 21.78
C ILE A 27 3.54 -8.73 22.37
N VAL A 28 3.74 -9.73 23.24
CA VAL A 28 2.65 -10.55 23.81
C VAL A 28 1.54 -9.71 24.43
N PRO A 29 1.81 -8.68 25.26
CA PRO A 29 0.73 -7.85 25.82
C PRO A 29 -0.11 -7.17 24.74
N ASP A 30 0.54 -6.67 23.69
CA ASP A 30 -0.11 -5.93 22.60
C ASP A 30 -0.84 -6.86 21.63
N LEU A 31 -0.38 -8.11 21.46
CA LEU A 31 -1.10 -9.14 20.67
C LEU A 31 -2.40 -9.57 21.35
N ALA A 32 -2.52 -9.43 22.66
CA ALA A 32 -3.71 -9.76 23.42
C ALA A 32 -4.78 -8.65 23.36
N VAL A 33 -4.42 -7.45 22.92
CA VAL A 33 -5.36 -6.31 22.79
C VAL A 33 -6.35 -6.62 21.67
N LYS A 34 -7.63 -6.61 22.02
CA LYS A 34 -8.72 -6.82 21.05
C LYS A 34 -9.12 -5.49 20.43
N PRO A 35 -9.52 -5.49 19.14
CA PRO A 35 -10.17 -4.31 18.58
C PRO A 35 -11.40 -3.90 19.41
N PRO A 36 -11.69 -2.60 19.54
CA PRO A 36 -12.86 -2.14 20.28
C PRO A 36 -14.16 -2.70 19.67
N SER A 37 -15.21 -2.82 20.47
CA SER A 37 -16.55 -3.13 19.95
C SER A 37 -17.05 -1.97 19.10
N VAL A 38 -18.02 -2.21 18.21
CA VAL A 38 -18.55 -1.14 17.35
C VAL A 38 -19.31 -0.07 18.12
N GLU A 39 -19.86 -0.40 19.31
CA GLU A 39 -20.58 0.49 20.21
C GLU A 39 -19.66 1.21 21.21
N GLU A 40 -18.39 0.89 21.24
CA GLU A 40 -17.45 1.51 22.16
C GLU A 40 -17.16 2.96 21.76
N PRO A 41 -17.23 3.95 22.69
CA PRO A 41 -16.99 5.35 22.37
C PRO A 41 -15.48 5.64 22.28
N ILE A 42 -14.88 5.20 21.18
CA ILE A 42 -13.46 5.41 20.86
C ILE A 42 -13.31 5.75 19.38
N SER A 43 -12.56 6.77 19.07
CA SER A 43 -12.37 7.31 17.73
C SER A 43 -10.92 7.77 17.48
N LEU A 44 -10.57 8.07 16.22
CA LEU A 44 -9.30 8.69 15.88
C LEU A 44 -9.08 9.99 16.66
N ALA A 45 -10.14 10.78 16.82
CA ALA A 45 -10.07 12.04 17.54
C ALA A 45 -9.86 11.84 19.04
N SER A 46 -10.55 10.88 19.67
CA SER A 46 -10.34 10.58 21.10
C SER A 46 -8.94 10.02 21.38
N ILE A 47 -8.37 9.25 20.45
CA ILE A 47 -6.98 8.77 20.54
C ILE A 47 -6.00 9.94 20.43
N LEU A 48 -6.23 10.88 19.49
CA LEU A 48 -5.43 12.11 19.40
C LEU A 48 -5.47 12.87 20.73
N GLU A 49 -6.66 13.14 21.29
CA GLU A 49 -6.83 13.88 22.54
C GLU A 49 -6.14 13.19 23.73
N ALA A 50 -6.22 11.85 23.81
CA ALA A 50 -5.51 11.08 24.81
C ALA A 50 -3.97 11.22 24.66
N THR A 51 -3.45 11.12 23.43
CA THR A 51 -2.01 11.26 23.14
C THR A 51 -1.53 12.69 23.48
N VAL A 52 -2.32 13.70 23.14
CA VAL A 52 -2.02 15.10 23.48
C VAL A 52 -1.94 15.28 25.00
N SER A 53 -2.86 14.69 25.77
CA SER A 53 -2.83 14.80 27.24
C SER A 53 -1.58 14.18 27.88
N GLU A 54 -0.97 13.18 27.23
CA GLU A 54 0.23 12.50 27.71
C GLU A 54 1.54 13.16 27.23
N HIS A 55 1.50 13.88 26.09
CA HIS A 55 2.70 14.34 25.39
C HIS A 55 2.65 15.80 24.92
N SER A 56 1.83 16.65 25.54
CA SER A 56 1.46 18.02 25.11
C SER A 56 2.63 18.84 24.55
N ASP A 57 3.72 18.95 25.30
CA ASP A 57 4.86 19.83 25.00
C ASP A 57 5.87 19.21 24.02
N ARG A 58 5.70 17.94 23.66
CA ARG A 58 6.61 17.27 22.74
C ARG A 58 6.30 17.68 21.31
N ASN A 59 7.36 17.72 20.48
CA ASN A 59 7.19 17.91 19.04
C ASN A 59 6.35 16.77 18.46
N MET A 60 5.30 17.09 17.70
CA MET A 60 4.47 16.14 16.96
C MET A 60 4.90 16.08 15.49
N ILE A 61 5.05 17.25 14.84
CA ILE A 61 5.26 17.33 13.40
C ILE A 61 6.29 18.39 13.04
N ILE A 62 7.15 18.04 12.10
CA ILE A 62 8.04 18.96 11.38
C ILE A 62 7.67 18.89 9.91
N PHE A 63 7.37 20.03 9.30
CA PHE A 63 6.99 20.15 7.90
C PHE A 63 7.49 21.49 7.33
N GLU A 64 8.37 21.44 6.34
CA GLU A 64 8.89 22.62 5.60
C GLU A 64 9.33 23.77 6.52
N GLY A 65 10.08 23.42 7.58
CA GLY A 65 10.60 24.39 8.57
C GLY A 65 9.59 24.82 9.64
N ARG A 66 8.33 24.39 9.57
CA ARG A 66 7.34 24.59 10.64
C ARG A 66 7.40 23.41 11.60
N GLU A 67 7.39 23.69 12.88
CA GLU A 67 7.33 22.69 13.95
C GLU A 67 6.13 22.97 14.83
N LEU A 68 5.36 21.92 15.15
CA LEU A 68 4.26 22.00 16.09
C LEU A 68 4.39 20.91 17.16
N SER A 69 4.12 21.30 18.40
CA SER A 69 3.91 20.37 19.50
C SER A 69 2.57 19.63 19.34
N TRP A 70 2.34 18.59 20.16
CA TRP A 70 1.06 17.90 20.20
C TRP A 70 -0.08 18.84 20.60
N ASP A 71 0.15 19.77 21.54
CA ASP A 71 -0.86 20.73 21.98
C ASP A 71 -1.16 21.77 20.89
N GLU A 72 -0.15 22.34 20.26
CA GLU A 72 -0.33 23.29 19.15
C GLU A 72 -1.07 22.66 17.97
N PHE A 73 -0.73 21.40 17.60
CA PHE A 73 -1.44 20.68 16.55
C PHE A 73 -2.92 20.46 16.94
N ASN A 74 -3.19 20.05 18.19
CA ASN A 74 -4.55 19.86 18.69
C ASN A 74 -5.34 21.18 18.72
N ALA A 75 -4.72 22.28 19.14
CA ALA A 75 -5.35 23.60 19.15
C ALA A 75 -5.80 24.03 17.74
N LEU A 76 -4.92 23.91 16.74
CA LEU A 76 -5.25 24.18 15.34
C LEU A 76 -6.37 23.25 14.83
N THR A 77 -6.29 21.98 15.19
CA THR A 77 -7.33 21.00 14.83
C THR A 77 -8.69 21.37 15.42
N ASN A 78 -8.71 21.81 16.67
CA ASN A 78 -9.93 22.26 17.34
C ASN A 78 -10.54 23.49 16.67
N GLN A 79 -9.72 24.48 16.33
CA GLN A 79 -10.16 25.66 15.59
C GLN A 79 -10.78 25.28 14.24
N CYS A 80 -10.13 24.39 13.46
CA CYS A 80 -10.69 23.85 12.23
C CYS A 80 -12.02 23.11 12.46
N ALA A 81 -12.12 22.32 13.53
CA ALA A 81 -13.34 21.57 13.86
C ALA A 81 -14.50 22.50 14.21
N HIS A 82 -14.29 23.50 15.07
CA HIS A 82 -15.30 24.50 15.38
C HIS A 82 -15.73 25.30 14.13
N ALA A 83 -14.77 25.64 13.25
CA ALA A 83 -15.07 26.34 12.00
C ALA A 83 -15.92 25.51 11.04
N LEU A 84 -15.65 24.21 10.89
CA LEU A 84 -16.43 23.28 10.07
C LEU A 84 -17.83 23.03 10.67
N PHE A 85 -17.89 22.84 11.99
CA PHE A 85 -19.16 22.70 12.72
C PHE A 85 -20.07 23.91 12.54
N ALA A 86 -19.51 25.13 12.64
CA ALA A 86 -20.26 26.38 12.41
C ALA A 86 -20.78 26.49 10.96
N ARG A 87 -20.15 25.82 9.99
CA ARG A 87 -20.63 25.72 8.59
C ARG A 87 -21.64 24.59 8.38
N GLY A 88 -22.11 23.95 9.46
CA GLY A 88 -23.16 22.94 9.44
C GLY A 88 -22.68 21.54 9.08
N ILE A 89 -21.38 21.25 9.20
CA ILE A 89 -20.88 19.87 9.14
C ILE A 89 -21.19 19.18 10.48
N SER A 90 -21.75 17.98 10.39
CA SER A 90 -22.19 17.19 11.52
C SER A 90 -21.77 15.72 11.40
N ARG A 91 -21.99 14.94 12.47
CA ARG A 91 -21.68 13.50 12.49
C ARG A 91 -22.34 12.77 11.33
N GLY A 92 -21.55 11.99 10.60
CA GLY A 92 -21.98 11.21 9.45
C GLY A 92 -21.97 11.96 8.11
N ASP A 93 -21.81 13.30 8.10
CA ASP A 93 -21.61 14.04 6.85
C ASP A 93 -20.27 13.67 6.20
N ALA A 94 -20.26 13.45 4.90
CA ALA A 94 -19.01 13.21 4.16
C ALA A 94 -18.45 14.53 3.59
N VAL A 95 -17.15 14.72 3.72
CA VAL A 95 -16.42 15.89 3.21
C VAL A 95 -15.21 15.43 2.41
N ALA A 96 -15.09 15.89 1.17
CA ALA A 96 -13.94 15.60 0.33
C ALA A 96 -12.73 16.43 0.77
N VAL A 97 -11.58 15.77 0.98
CA VAL A 97 -10.30 16.42 1.28
C VAL A 97 -9.34 16.12 0.14
N ILE A 98 -8.93 17.17 -0.58
CA ILE A 98 -8.09 17.09 -1.78
C ILE A 98 -6.90 18.01 -1.58
N MET A 99 -5.81 17.49 -1.04
CA MET A 99 -4.57 18.24 -0.73
C MET A 99 -3.35 17.33 -0.84
N GLU A 100 -2.17 17.93 -0.99
CA GLU A 100 -0.89 17.23 -0.80
C GLU A 100 -0.62 16.99 0.69
N ASN A 101 0.47 16.26 0.99
CA ASN A 101 0.93 16.08 2.36
C ASN A 101 1.36 17.41 2.95
N ARG A 102 0.63 17.89 3.94
CA ARG A 102 0.95 19.12 4.70
C ARG A 102 0.18 19.17 6.04
N ILE A 103 0.54 20.10 6.90
CA ILE A 103 -0.11 20.24 8.23
C ILE A 103 -1.62 20.42 8.07
N GLU A 104 -2.06 21.26 7.13
CA GLU A 104 -3.46 21.58 6.89
C GLU A 104 -4.29 20.37 6.45
N PHE A 105 -3.70 19.41 5.72
CA PHE A 105 -4.35 18.13 5.44
C PHE A 105 -4.69 17.39 6.74
N LEU A 106 -3.71 17.26 7.63
CA LEU A 106 -3.89 16.53 8.89
C LEU A 106 -4.85 17.24 9.84
N THR A 107 -4.70 18.57 10.03
CA THR A 107 -5.61 19.32 10.91
C THR A 107 -7.04 19.30 10.40
N THR A 108 -7.25 19.37 9.08
CA THR A 108 -8.59 19.25 8.46
C THR A 108 -9.20 17.87 8.67
N VAL A 109 -8.42 16.80 8.39
CA VAL A 109 -8.95 15.43 8.58
C VAL A 109 -9.29 15.18 10.04
N PHE A 110 -8.40 15.52 10.98
CA PHE A 110 -8.69 15.35 12.42
C PHE A 110 -9.82 16.25 12.92
N ALA A 111 -9.99 17.43 12.33
CA ALA A 111 -11.13 18.29 12.62
C ALA A 111 -12.47 17.60 12.26
N LEU A 112 -12.54 16.97 11.10
CA LEU A 112 -13.69 16.16 10.70
C LEU A 112 -13.91 14.98 11.66
N GLN A 113 -12.82 14.33 12.11
CA GLN A 113 -12.93 13.25 13.09
C GLN A 113 -13.44 13.72 14.44
N LYS A 114 -13.11 14.94 14.89
CA LYS A 114 -13.63 15.52 16.14
C LYS A 114 -15.14 15.79 16.09
N ILE A 115 -15.67 16.07 14.92
CA ILE A 115 -17.11 16.25 14.66
C ILE A 115 -17.83 14.89 14.51
N GLY A 116 -17.10 13.81 14.18
CA GLY A 116 -17.66 12.54 13.75
C GLY A 116 -18.10 12.53 12.29
N ALA A 117 -17.60 13.47 11.50
CA ALA A 117 -17.80 13.53 10.06
C ALA A 117 -16.81 12.60 9.31
N ILE A 118 -17.16 12.21 8.10
CA ILE A 118 -16.40 11.29 7.28
C ILE A 118 -15.45 12.08 6.38
N ALA A 119 -14.13 11.84 6.47
CA ALA A 119 -13.18 12.43 5.56
C ALA A 119 -13.01 11.54 4.31
N GLY A 120 -13.41 12.04 3.15
CA GLY A 120 -13.12 11.44 1.85
C GLY A 120 -11.70 11.81 1.42
N LEU A 121 -10.74 10.89 1.60
CA LEU A 121 -9.33 11.13 1.29
C LEU A 121 -9.09 10.92 -0.20
N ILE A 122 -9.20 11.99 -0.99
CA ILE A 122 -9.12 11.91 -2.44
C ILE A 122 -7.67 12.03 -2.90
N ASN A 123 -7.27 11.17 -3.83
CA ASN A 123 -5.97 11.23 -4.47
C ASN A 123 -5.81 12.58 -5.20
N ASN A 124 -4.85 13.36 -4.77
CA ASN A 124 -4.55 14.71 -5.26
C ASN A 124 -4.00 14.76 -6.69
N SER A 125 -3.61 13.63 -7.27
CA SER A 125 -3.19 13.54 -8.68
C SER A 125 -4.34 13.29 -9.66
N LEU A 126 -5.57 13.08 -9.16
CA LEU A 126 -6.73 12.86 -10.03
C LEU A 126 -7.18 14.15 -10.69
N ALA A 127 -7.70 14.02 -11.91
CA ALA A 127 -8.29 15.10 -12.70
C ALA A 127 -9.53 14.60 -13.47
N GLY A 128 -10.31 15.51 -14.01
CA GLY A 128 -11.44 15.22 -14.89
C GLY A 128 -12.45 14.22 -14.30
N PRO A 129 -12.97 13.28 -15.12
CA PRO A 129 -14.04 12.36 -14.71
C PRO A 129 -13.71 11.49 -13.49
N GLN A 130 -12.45 11.14 -13.27
CA GLN A 130 -12.05 10.32 -12.12
C GLN A 130 -12.16 11.12 -10.81
N LEU A 131 -11.71 12.37 -10.81
CA LEU A 131 -11.84 13.25 -9.65
C LEU A 131 -13.31 13.52 -9.33
N GLN A 132 -14.10 13.86 -10.36
CA GLN A 132 -15.56 14.06 -10.24
C GLN A 132 -16.23 12.84 -9.61
N HIS A 133 -15.93 11.66 -10.13
CA HIS A 133 -16.50 10.40 -9.64
C HIS A 133 -16.18 10.15 -8.15
N CYS A 134 -14.95 10.36 -7.73
CA CYS A 134 -14.57 10.16 -6.32
C CYS A 134 -15.36 11.07 -5.38
N ILE A 135 -15.53 12.35 -5.72
CA ILE A 135 -16.31 13.32 -4.93
C ILE A 135 -17.78 12.89 -4.85
N GLN A 136 -18.36 12.47 -5.98
CA GLN A 136 -19.77 12.05 -6.06
C GLN A 136 -20.03 10.74 -5.32
N VAL A 137 -19.16 9.73 -5.46
CA VAL A 137 -19.30 8.42 -4.78
C VAL A 137 -19.15 8.56 -3.25
N ALA A 138 -18.35 9.53 -2.79
CA ALA A 138 -18.28 9.86 -1.38
C ALA A 138 -19.57 10.51 -0.84
N GLY A 139 -20.44 11.03 -1.71
CA GLY A 139 -21.60 11.82 -1.30
C GLY A 139 -21.20 13.09 -0.55
N SER A 140 -20.12 13.73 -1.00
CA SER A 140 -19.50 14.84 -0.28
C SER A 140 -20.42 16.06 -0.22
N LYS A 141 -20.74 16.49 0.99
CA LYS A 141 -21.53 17.70 1.28
C LYS A 141 -20.71 18.97 1.09
N MET A 142 -19.38 18.86 1.25
CA MET A 142 -18.42 19.96 1.17
C MET A 142 -17.10 19.43 0.60
N CYS A 143 -16.31 20.30 -0.01
CA CYS A 143 -14.97 20.02 -0.50
C CYS A 143 -13.96 20.98 0.15
N LEU A 144 -12.92 20.45 0.77
CA LEU A 144 -11.72 21.20 1.15
C LEU A 144 -10.63 20.91 0.13
N VAL A 145 -10.26 21.94 -0.61
CA VAL A 145 -9.37 21.84 -1.79
C VAL A 145 -8.11 22.68 -1.55
N GLY A 146 -6.96 22.03 -1.55
CA GLY A 146 -5.68 22.72 -1.47
C GLY A 146 -5.41 23.58 -2.68
N GLU A 147 -4.76 24.72 -2.47
CA GLU A 147 -4.32 25.64 -3.51
C GLU A 147 -3.58 24.90 -4.63
N GLU A 148 -2.68 24.00 -4.25
CA GLU A 148 -1.77 23.25 -5.13
C GLU A 148 -2.47 22.28 -6.10
N VAL A 149 -3.75 21.98 -5.86
CA VAL A 149 -4.56 21.06 -6.69
C VAL A 149 -5.85 21.71 -7.21
N TYR A 150 -6.03 23.00 -6.96
CA TYR A 150 -7.29 23.68 -7.24
C TYR A 150 -7.65 23.71 -8.73
N ASP A 151 -6.69 23.84 -9.62
CA ASP A 151 -6.93 23.88 -11.08
C ASP A 151 -7.65 22.61 -11.59
N ASN A 152 -7.22 21.44 -11.11
CA ASN A 152 -7.88 20.17 -11.45
C ASN A 152 -9.31 20.11 -10.91
N PHE A 153 -9.55 20.67 -9.72
CA PHE A 153 -10.88 20.76 -9.13
C PHE A 153 -11.77 21.78 -9.87
N ALA A 154 -11.25 22.95 -10.20
CA ALA A 154 -11.98 24.00 -10.92
C ALA A 154 -12.54 23.51 -12.26
N ALA A 155 -11.79 22.66 -12.97
CA ALA A 155 -12.21 22.09 -14.25
C ALA A 155 -13.47 21.19 -14.14
N ILE A 156 -13.72 20.59 -12.96
CA ILE A 156 -14.88 19.68 -12.76
C ILE A 156 -15.97 20.31 -11.88
N ARG A 157 -15.71 21.45 -11.25
CA ARG A 157 -16.60 22.11 -10.30
C ARG A 157 -18.04 22.29 -10.82
N PRO A 158 -18.27 22.75 -12.08
CA PRO A 158 -19.63 22.92 -12.60
C PRO A 158 -20.48 21.64 -12.64
N GLN A 159 -19.83 20.46 -12.71
CA GLN A 159 -20.49 19.16 -12.77
C GLN A 159 -20.79 18.57 -11.39
N LEU A 160 -20.30 19.18 -10.30
CA LEU A 160 -20.51 18.67 -8.95
C LEU A 160 -21.85 19.07 -8.35
N GLY A 161 -22.45 20.17 -8.81
CA GLY A 161 -23.72 20.68 -8.28
C GLY A 161 -23.62 21.21 -6.83
N LEU A 162 -22.42 21.51 -6.34
CA LEU A 162 -22.19 22.06 -5.02
C LEU A 162 -22.34 23.58 -5.04
N ALA A 163 -22.93 24.14 -3.96
CA ALA A 163 -22.97 25.58 -3.75
C ALA A 163 -21.56 26.14 -3.50
N ASP A 164 -21.33 27.40 -3.83
CA ASP A 164 -20.04 28.07 -3.60
C ASP A 164 -19.59 28.02 -2.14
N SER A 165 -20.53 28.16 -1.19
CA SER A 165 -20.27 28.04 0.25
C SER A 165 -19.86 26.64 0.73
N ALA A 166 -20.02 25.62 -0.13
CA ALA A 166 -19.56 24.25 0.14
C ALA A 166 -18.15 23.98 -0.41
N ILE A 167 -17.49 24.98 -1.01
CA ILE A 167 -16.15 24.86 -1.60
C ILE A 167 -15.20 25.70 -0.78
N LEU A 168 -14.42 25.04 0.05
CA LEU A 168 -13.42 25.65 0.91
C LEU A 168 -12.03 25.50 0.27
N TRP A 169 -11.46 26.62 -0.15
CA TRP A 169 -10.09 26.67 -0.63
C TRP A 169 -9.14 26.79 0.56
N VAL A 170 -8.07 26.00 0.56
CA VAL A 170 -7.08 25.97 1.64
C VAL A 170 -5.74 26.44 1.10
N ALA A 171 -5.32 27.65 1.51
CA ALA A 171 -4.07 28.28 1.07
C ALA A 171 -2.85 27.40 1.36
N ASP A 172 -1.85 27.45 0.47
CA ASP A 172 -0.55 26.80 0.63
C ASP A 172 0.54 27.89 0.75
N GLY A 173 0.61 28.50 1.92
CA GLY A 173 1.46 29.66 2.19
C GLY A 173 0.67 30.97 2.27
N SER A 174 1.37 32.10 2.14
CA SER A 174 0.81 33.43 2.34
C SER A 174 0.45 34.20 1.06
N GLU A 175 0.87 33.71 -0.11
CA GLU A 175 0.77 34.44 -1.38
C GLU A 175 -0.43 34.07 -2.25
N GLY A 176 -1.15 33.00 -1.91
CA GLY A 176 -2.26 32.48 -2.68
C GLY A 176 -3.48 33.41 -2.67
N VAL A 177 -4.10 33.59 -3.82
CA VAL A 177 -5.35 34.34 -3.97
C VAL A 177 -6.52 33.35 -4.04
N CYS A 178 -7.45 33.46 -3.08
CA CYS A 178 -8.63 32.61 -3.06
C CYS A 178 -9.45 32.77 -4.36
N PRO A 179 -9.70 31.70 -5.10
CA PRO A 179 -10.44 31.75 -6.34
C PRO A 179 -11.89 32.21 -6.15
N GLU A 180 -12.43 32.90 -7.16
CA GLU A 180 -13.83 33.35 -7.17
C GLU A 180 -14.79 32.16 -6.99
N GLY A 181 -15.82 32.36 -6.16
CA GLY A 181 -16.81 31.34 -5.84
C GLY A 181 -16.29 30.25 -4.88
N SER A 182 -15.16 30.47 -4.20
CA SER A 182 -14.65 29.66 -3.09
C SER A 182 -14.48 30.53 -1.86
N GLU A 183 -14.45 29.91 -0.69
CA GLU A 183 -14.12 30.57 0.57
C GLU A 183 -12.73 30.15 1.03
N ASN A 184 -11.88 31.11 1.42
CA ASN A 184 -10.60 30.78 2.05
C ASN A 184 -10.85 30.24 3.46
N PHE A 185 -10.70 28.92 3.63
CA PHE A 185 -11.00 28.26 4.89
C PHE A 185 -10.15 28.77 6.05
N LEU A 186 -8.89 29.10 5.80
CA LEU A 186 -7.94 29.46 6.86
C LEU A 186 -8.10 30.92 7.31
N SER A 187 -8.81 31.77 6.57
CA SER A 187 -8.87 33.21 6.84
C SER A 187 -9.39 33.56 8.24
N ASN A 188 -10.35 32.81 8.77
CA ASN A 188 -11.00 33.07 10.05
C ASN A 188 -10.87 31.91 11.05
N VAL A 189 -10.09 30.87 10.73
CA VAL A 189 -9.98 29.68 11.61
C VAL A 189 -9.40 30.05 12.98
N ALA A 190 -8.47 31.00 13.03
CA ALA A 190 -7.85 31.46 14.27
C ALA A 190 -8.83 32.15 15.26
N GLU A 191 -10.01 32.58 14.81
CA GLU A 191 -11.04 33.18 15.65
C GLU A 191 -11.87 32.16 16.44
N TYR A 192 -11.79 30.87 16.06
CA TYR A 192 -12.52 29.80 16.71
C TYR A 192 -11.80 29.26 17.96
N PRO A 193 -12.56 28.62 18.89
CA PRO A 193 -11.99 28.07 20.13
C PRO A 193 -10.92 27.01 19.87
N THR A 194 -9.88 26.99 20.71
CA THR A 194 -8.82 25.96 20.72
C THR A 194 -9.18 24.75 21.60
N THR A 195 -10.33 24.75 22.26
CA THR A 195 -10.77 23.68 23.17
C THR A 195 -11.40 22.52 22.41
N ASN A 196 -11.23 21.31 22.92
CA ASN A 196 -11.84 20.09 22.36
C ASN A 196 -13.37 20.21 22.29
N LEU A 197 -13.96 19.61 21.24
CA LEU A 197 -15.42 19.53 21.11
C LEU A 197 -15.95 18.46 22.07
N PRO A 198 -17.02 18.76 22.88
CA PRO A 198 -17.59 17.76 23.79
C PRO A 198 -18.08 16.48 23.10
N ASP A 199 -18.60 16.62 21.89
CA ASP A 199 -19.20 15.51 21.12
C ASP A 199 -18.17 14.48 20.66
N THR A 200 -16.87 14.81 20.63
CA THR A 200 -15.79 13.87 20.31
C THR A 200 -15.85 12.60 21.14
N ALA A 201 -16.19 12.72 22.42
CA ALA A 201 -16.28 11.60 23.35
C ALA A 201 -17.47 10.64 23.09
N THR A 202 -18.40 11.02 22.21
CA THR A 202 -19.59 10.21 21.87
C THR A 202 -19.47 9.43 20.57
N ILE A 203 -18.36 9.62 19.83
CA ILE A 203 -18.13 8.99 18.54
C ILE A 203 -17.78 7.52 18.75
N LEU A 204 -18.50 6.63 18.05
CA LEU A 204 -18.37 5.19 18.25
C LEU A 204 -17.30 4.58 17.33
N ALA A 205 -16.68 3.51 17.79
CA ALA A 205 -15.69 2.76 17.00
C ALA A 205 -16.28 2.22 15.69
N GLY A 206 -17.57 1.94 15.65
CA GLY A 206 -18.30 1.49 14.47
C GLY A 206 -18.64 2.59 13.46
N ASP A 207 -18.54 3.87 13.83
CA ASP A 207 -18.80 4.96 12.89
C ASP A 207 -17.78 4.98 11.76
N THR A 208 -18.22 5.35 10.55
CA THR A 208 -17.32 5.53 9.42
C THR A 208 -16.49 6.80 9.62
N ALA A 209 -15.17 6.64 9.68
CA ALA A 209 -14.22 7.74 9.84
C ALA A 209 -13.77 8.30 8.49
N LEU A 210 -13.45 7.40 7.54
CA LEU A 210 -12.81 7.78 6.28
C LEU A 210 -13.41 7.02 5.11
N TYR A 211 -13.31 7.63 3.92
CA TYR A 211 -13.34 6.92 2.65
C TYR A 211 -11.94 6.93 2.05
N ILE A 212 -11.41 5.74 1.71
CA ILE A 212 -10.17 5.57 0.96
C ILE A 212 -10.52 4.98 -0.40
N PHE A 213 -10.06 5.64 -1.47
CA PHE A 213 -10.37 5.23 -2.83
C PHE A 213 -9.35 4.22 -3.34
N THR A 214 -9.86 3.08 -3.83
CA THR A 214 -9.04 2.01 -4.40
C THR A 214 -9.31 1.90 -5.89
N SER A 215 -8.24 1.76 -6.70
CA SER A 215 -8.36 1.45 -8.12
C SER A 215 -8.90 0.02 -8.26
N GLY A 216 -10.13 -0.12 -8.73
CA GLY A 216 -10.67 -1.42 -9.12
C GLY A 216 -9.96 -1.94 -10.37
N THR A 217 -9.85 -3.26 -10.53
CA THR A 217 -9.26 -3.89 -11.71
C THR A 217 -10.05 -3.63 -13.01
N THR A 218 -11.26 -3.10 -12.90
CA THR A 218 -12.23 -3.02 -14.01
C THR A 218 -12.90 -1.66 -14.19
N GLY A 219 -12.40 -0.56 -13.62
CA GLY A 219 -13.11 0.73 -13.80
C GLY A 219 -12.73 1.86 -12.86
N MET A 220 -13.69 2.72 -12.60
CA MET A 220 -13.56 3.90 -11.76
C MET A 220 -13.25 3.54 -10.30
N PRO A 221 -12.54 4.40 -9.53
CA PRO A 221 -12.18 4.15 -8.14
C PRO A 221 -13.40 3.84 -7.26
N LYS A 222 -13.26 2.87 -6.35
CA LYS A 222 -14.28 2.52 -5.36
C LYS A 222 -13.92 3.09 -3.99
N ALA A 223 -14.89 3.64 -3.27
CA ALA A 223 -14.70 4.16 -1.92
C ALA A 223 -14.83 3.03 -0.89
N ALA A 224 -13.73 2.61 -0.31
CA ALA A 224 -13.70 1.70 0.82
C ALA A 224 -14.07 2.42 2.10
N LYS A 225 -14.98 1.85 2.90
CA LYS A 225 -15.38 2.37 4.20
C LYS A 225 -14.33 2.00 5.25
N ILE A 226 -13.80 2.98 5.94
CA ILE A 226 -12.88 2.81 7.05
C ILE A 226 -13.56 3.31 8.33
N THR A 227 -14.00 2.39 9.18
CA THR A 227 -14.51 2.72 10.51
C THR A 227 -13.38 3.12 11.45
N HIS A 228 -13.68 3.82 12.55
CA HIS A 228 -12.66 4.10 13.58
C HIS A 228 -12.04 2.79 14.09
N ARG A 229 -12.86 1.76 14.30
CA ARG A 229 -12.40 0.41 14.69
C ARG A 229 -11.40 -0.16 13.69
N ARG A 230 -11.68 -0.02 12.38
CA ARG A 230 -10.80 -0.50 11.33
C ARG A 230 -9.45 0.23 11.33
N TRP A 231 -9.50 1.55 11.46
CA TRP A 231 -8.28 2.36 11.57
C TRP A 231 -7.43 1.95 12.78
N ILE A 232 -8.06 1.77 13.94
CA ILE A 232 -7.44 1.30 15.19
C ILE A 232 -6.76 -0.06 14.96
N SER A 233 -7.48 -0.99 14.30
CA SER A 233 -6.98 -2.35 14.01
C SER A 233 -5.75 -2.37 13.10
N GLY A 234 -5.51 -1.34 12.29
CA GLY A 234 -4.31 -1.17 11.47
C GLY A 234 -3.21 -0.38 12.18
N GLY A 235 -3.57 0.74 12.80
CA GLY A 235 -2.62 1.69 13.40
C GLY A 235 -1.96 1.18 14.68
N TYR A 236 -2.74 0.59 15.58
CA TYR A 236 -2.22 0.05 16.84
C TYR A 236 -1.13 -1.02 16.62
N PRO A 237 -1.37 -2.07 15.82
CA PRO A 237 -0.34 -3.07 15.58
C PRO A 237 0.89 -2.53 14.86
N ALA A 238 0.74 -1.53 13.99
CA ALA A 238 1.88 -0.92 13.29
C ALA A 238 2.87 -0.30 14.28
N GLY A 239 2.38 0.46 15.27
CA GLY A 239 3.21 1.10 16.29
C GLY A 239 3.70 0.15 17.36
N LYS A 240 2.78 -0.55 18.03
CA LYS A 240 3.07 -1.34 19.25
C LYS A 240 3.64 -2.72 18.97
N VAL A 241 3.22 -3.38 17.88
CA VAL A 241 3.65 -4.74 17.54
C VAL A 241 4.75 -4.75 16.47
N GLY A 242 4.56 -4.02 15.39
CA GLY A 242 5.48 -3.98 14.26
C GLY A 242 6.76 -3.22 14.58
N LEU A 243 6.64 -1.94 14.82
CA LEU A 243 7.79 -1.04 15.04
C LEU A 243 8.32 -1.06 16.47
N LEU A 244 7.50 -1.45 17.46
CA LEU A 244 7.83 -1.26 18.89
C LEU A 244 8.19 0.21 19.15
N ALA A 245 7.41 1.12 18.59
CA ALA A 245 7.68 2.54 18.59
C ALA A 245 7.53 3.16 19.99
N LYS A 246 8.33 4.19 20.25
CA LYS A 246 8.44 4.88 21.55
C LYS A 246 8.18 6.38 21.36
N PRO A 247 7.83 7.11 22.43
CA PRO A 247 7.68 8.56 22.35
C PRO A 247 8.94 9.32 21.91
N THR A 248 10.12 8.72 22.06
CA THR A 248 11.41 9.29 21.63
C THR A 248 11.71 9.12 20.16
N ASP A 249 10.92 8.31 19.44
CA ASP A 249 11.12 8.08 18.02
C ASP A 249 10.66 9.27 17.17
N ARG A 250 11.23 9.35 15.98
CA ARG A 250 10.77 10.26 14.93
C ARG A 250 10.58 9.48 13.63
N PHE A 251 9.41 9.64 13.06
CA PHE A 251 9.03 8.96 11.83
C PHE A 251 9.39 9.81 10.61
N TYR A 252 10.01 9.22 9.60
CA TYR A 252 10.03 9.76 8.24
C TYR A 252 8.75 9.35 7.54
N LEU A 253 7.86 10.30 7.26
CA LEU A 253 6.57 10.07 6.60
C LEU A 253 6.48 10.86 5.30
N CYS A 254 6.61 10.17 4.17
CA CYS A 254 6.57 10.74 2.82
C CYS A 254 5.53 10.08 1.92
N LEU A 255 4.84 9.05 2.43
CA LEU A 255 3.77 8.41 1.69
C LEU A 255 2.55 9.31 1.60
N PRO A 256 1.78 9.24 0.49
CA PRO A 256 0.56 10.01 0.36
C PRO A 256 -0.41 9.75 1.51
N LEU A 257 -0.85 10.80 2.18
CA LEU A 257 -1.77 10.71 3.33
C LEU A 257 -3.21 10.34 2.91
N PHE A 258 -3.55 10.43 1.63
CA PHE A 258 -4.82 9.90 1.13
C PHE A 258 -4.84 8.37 1.03
N HIS A 259 -3.73 7.68 1.31
CA HIS A 259 -3.60 6.22 1.21
C HIS A 259 -3.44 5.53 2.57
N GLY A 260 -3.98 4.29 2.70
CA GLY A 260 -4.02 3.55 3.96
C GLY A 260 -2.66 3.34 4.63
N THR A 261 -1.59 3.06 3.88
CA THR A 261 -0.25 2.85 4.46
C THR A 261 0.25 4.11 5.18
N GLY A 262 0.11 5.29 4.57
CA GLY A 262 0.49 6.56 5.19
C GLY A 262 -0.42 6.93 6.36
N PHE A 263 -1.75 6.92 6.13
CA PHE A 263 -2.71 7.44 7.09
C PHE A 263 -3.10 6.44 8.20
N ILE A 264 -3.30 5.16 7.87
CA ILE A 264 -3.69 4.16 8.88
C ILE A 264 -2.47 3.66 9.63
N CYS A 265 -1.49 3.12 8.91
CA CYS A 265 -0.33 2.49 9.55
C CYS A 265 0.66 3.52 10.08
N GLY A 266 1.06 4.49 9.24
CA GLY A 266 2.06 5.50 9.61
C GLY A 266 1.57 6.42 10.71
N LEU A 267 0.48 7.11 10.47
CA LEU A 267 -0.08 8.04 11.45
C LEU A 267 -0.58 7.31 12.71
N GLY A 268 -1.15 6.09 12.56
CA GLY A 268 -1.54 5.28 13.70
C GLY A 268 -0.36 4.88 14.57
N ALA A 269 0.77 4.50 13.99
CA ALA A 269 1.98 4.20 14.75
C ALA A 269 2.48 5.42 15.53
N ILE A 270 2.41 6.62 14.93
CA ILE A 270 2.79 7.89 15.57
C ILE A 270 1.87 8.20 16.76
N LEU A 271 0.55 8.17 16.55
CA LEU A 271 -0.43 8.45 17.60
C LEU A 271 -0.29 7.50 18.79
N TYR A 272 -0.28 6.18 18.55
CA TYR A 272 -0.18 5.21 19.63
C TYR A 272 1.14 5.20 20.37
N SER A 273 2.21 5.74 19.79
CA SER A 273 3.52 5.81 20.43
C SER A 273 3.80 7.16 21.10
N GLY A 274 3.07 8.23 20.78
CA GLY A 274 3.39 9.60 21.18
C GLY A 274 4.70 10.11 20.53
N ALA A 275 5.12 9.49 19.42
CA ALA A 275 6.32 9.87 18.67
C ALA A 275 6.09 11.12 17.83
N SER A 276 7.19 11.73 17.37
CA SER A 276 7.12 12.83 16.40
C SER A 276 7.22 12.32 14.96
N MET A 277 6.88 13.17 13.99
CA MET A 277 7.14 12.90 12.57
C MET A 277 7.83 14.06 11.87
N PHE A 278 8.69 13.72 10.94
CA PHE A 278 9.08 14.58 9.83
C PHE A 278 8.17 14.20 8.65
N LEU A 279 7.27 15.10 8.30
CA LEU A 279 6.38 14.94 7.16
C LEU A 279 7.03 15.53 5.93
N ARG A 280 7.09 14.78 4.85
CA ARG A 280 7.55 15.28 3.57
C ARG A 280 6.38 15.36 2.57
N ARG A 281 6.32 16.45 1.82
CA ARG A 281 5.28 16.67 0.81
C ARG A 281 5.28 15.56 -0.24
N LYS A 282 6.45 15.22 -0.78
CA LYS A 282 6.66 14.14 -1.76
C LYS A 282 7.97 13.43 -1.48
N PHE A 283 8.01 12.14 -1.76
CA PHE A 283 9.24 11.36 -1.67
C PHE A 283 10.32 11.89 -2.62
N SER A 284 11.55 11.93 -2.14
CA SER A 284 12.76 12.19 -2.94
C SER A 284 13.84 11.22 -2.53
N ALA A 285 14.29 10.37 -3.45
CA ALA A 285 15.33 9.39 -3.16
C ALA A 285 16.70 10.02 -2.92
N SER A 286 17.01 11.14 -3.59
CA SER A 286 18.26 11.88 -3.42
C SER A 286 18.37 12.63 -2.10
N GLU A 287 17.23 13.10 -1.56
CA GLU A 287 17.20 13.88 -0.32
C GLU A 287 16.98 13.01 0.92
N PHE A 288 16.55 11.76 0.74
CA PHE A 288 16.06 10.90 1.84
C PHE A 288 17.06 10.80 3.00
N TRP A 289 18.32 10.47 2.72
CA TRP A 289 19.32 10.28 3.77
C TRP A 289 19.77 11.58 4.40
N LEU A 290 19.79 12.68 3.64
CA LEU A 290 20.05 14.01 4.16
C LEU A 290 18.96 14.45 5.14
N ASP A 291 17.69 14.26 4.77
CA ASP A 291 16.56 14.52 5.65
C ASP A 291 16.59 13.62 6.89
N ALA A 292 16.84 12.32 6.70
CA ALA A 292 16.89 11.37 7.81
C ALA A 292 17.93 11.77 8.85
N GLN A 293 19.11 12.21 8.40
CA GLN A 293 20.19 12.69 9.26
C GLN A 293 19.84 14.06 9.87
N GLN A 294 19.35 15.02 9.08
CA GLN A 294 19.01 16.36 9.55
C GLN A 294 17.92 16.32 10.62
N TYR A 295 16.86 15.58 10.37
CA TYR A 295 15.70 15.50 11.25
C TYR A 295 15.77 14.34 12.25
N GLN A 296 16.86 13.57 12.27
CA GLN A 296 17.09 12.46 13.21
C GLN A 296 15.93 11.47 13.25
N THR A 297 15.50 10.99 12.08
CA THR A 297 14.37 10.05 11.96
C THR A 297 14.83 8.62 12.25
N THR A 298 14.19 7.97 13.22
CA THR A 298 14.51 6.59 13.67
C THR A 298 13.62 5.52 13.06
N CYS A 299 12.46 5.94 12.53
CA CYS A 299 11.46 5.06 11.91
C CYS A 299 11.10 5.55 10.52
N PHE A 300 10.86 4.63 9.58
CA PHE A 300 10.41 4.96 8.22
C PHE A 300 9.19 4.12 7.83
N ILE A 301 8.19 4.79 7.26
CA ILE A 301 7.00 4.14 6.69
C ILE A 301 7.18 4.06 5.18
N TYR A 302 7.24 2.84 4.63
CA TYR A 302 7.59 2.62 3.23
C TYR A 302 6.51 1.84 2.44
N VAL A 303 6.61 1.94 1.12
CA VAL A 303 6.17 0.92 0.17
C VAL A 303 7.40 0.41 -0.58
N GLY A 304 7.39 -0.86 -1.00
CA GLY A 304 8.57 -1.57 -1.50
C GLY A 304 9.34 -0.85 -2.60
N GLU A 305 8.64 -0.11 -3.48
CA GLU A 305 9.29 0.68 -4.53
C GLU A 305 10.20 1.79 -3.98
N LEU A 306 9.87 2.40 -2.85
CA LEU A 306 10.76 3.40 -2.24
C LEU A 306 12.08 2.77 -1.81
N CYS A 307 12.04 1.55 -1.26
CA CYS A 307 13.24 0.81 -0.90
C CYS A 307 14.13 0.53 -2.13
N ARG A 308 13.53 0.22 -3.27
CA ARG A 308 14.22 0.04 -4.53
C ARG A 308 14.86 1.35 -5.02
N TYR A 309 14.12 2.45 -4.98
CA TYR A 309 14.66 3.76 -5.36
C TYR A 309 15.84 4.18 -4.48
N LEU A 310 15.78 3.90 -3.16
CA LEU A 310 16.90 4.17 -2.26
C LEU A 310 18.12 3.30 -2.60
N LEU A 311 17.93 2.02 -2.92
CA LEU A 311 19.01 1.13 -3.34
C LEU A 311 19.66 1.55 -4.67
N ALA A 312 18.89 2.17 -5.57
CA ALA A 312 19.39 2.65 -6.85
C ALA A 312 20.24 3.94 -6.73
N GLN A 313 20.15 4.66 -5.60
CA GLN A 313 20.97 5.86 -5.39
C GLN A 313 22.45 5.49 -5.19
N PRO A 314 23.36 6.37 -5.65
CA PRO A 314 24.77 6.27 -5.28
C PRO A 314 24.95 6.29 -3.76
N VAL A 315 25.99 5.60 -3.28
CA VAL A 315 26.36 5.65 -1.85
C VAL A 315 26.73 7.08 -1.48
N CYS A 316 26.22 7.57 -0.34
CA CYS A 316 26.52 8.89 0.17
C CYS A 316 26.89 8.85 1.66
N ASP A 317 27.57 9.89 2.14
CA ASP A 317 28.02 9.97 3.55
C ASP A 317 26.84 9.99 4.53
N ALA A 318 25.71 10.57 4.15
CA ALA A 318 24.52 10.65 4.99
C ALA A 318 23.90 9.27 5.27
N GLU A 319 23.98 8.29 4.33
CA GLU A 319 23.49 6.94 4.57
C GLU A 319 24.39 6.14 5.51
N MET A 320 25.69 6.46 5.56
CA MET A 320 26.66 5.73 6.41
C MET A 320 26.45 5.97 7.91
N ASN A 321 25.91 7.14 8.28
CA ASN A 321 25.66 7.56 9.66
C ASN A 321 24.18 7.88 9.88
N ASN A 322 23.29 7.19 9.18
CA ASN A 322 21.86 7.44 9.30
C ASN A 322 21.31 6.96 10.64
N PRO A 323 20.34 7.68 11.25
CA PRO A 323 19.73 7.30 12.52
C PRO A 323 18.61 6.26 12.39
N LEU A 324 18.29 5.81 11.17
CA LEU A 324 17.16 4.95 10.89
C LEU A 324 17.38 3.53 11.40
N GLU A 325 16.59 3.08 12.35
CA GLU A 325 16.68 1.76 12.98
C GLU A 325 15.63 0.78 12.47
N ARG A 326 14.41 1.28 12.23
CA ARG A 326 13.22 0.46 12.04
C ARG A 326 12.38 0.96 10.89
N VAL A 327 11.89 0.03 10.08
CA VAL A 327 11.02 0.34 8.95
C VAL A 327 9.74 -0.51 9.00
N PHE A 328 8.62 0.09 8.61
CA PHE A 328 7.32 -0.57 8.52
C PHE A 328 6.69 -0.26 7.18
N GLY A 329 6.25 -1.28 6.47
CA GLY A 329 5.64 -1.08 5.17
C GLY A 329 5.17 -2.37 4.52
N ASN A 330 4.90 -2.28 3.24
CA ASN A 330 4.45 -3.41 2.44
C ASN A 330 5.10 -3.41 1.06
N GLY A 331 5.31 -4.62 0.53
CA GLY A 331 5.81 -4.82 -0.83
C GLY A 331 7.34 -4.74 -0.95
N LEU A 332 8.10 -4.88 0.15
CA LEU A 332 9.54 -5.07 0.07
C LEU A 332 9.84 -6.45 -0.50
N ARG A 333 10.34 -6.47 -1.72
CA ARG A 333 10.55 -7.71 -2.47
C ARG A 333 11.65 -8.59 -1.84
N PRO A 334 11.48 -9.92 -1.85
CA PRO A 334 12.43 -10.87 -1.29
C PRO A 334 13.84 -10.80 -1.87
N ASP A 335 13.97 -10.43 -3.16
CA ASP A 335 15.24 -10.31 -3.87
C ASP A 335 16.13 -9.17 -3.33
N ILE A 336 15.55 -8.00 -3.03
CA ILE A 336 16.28 -6.84 -2.50
C ILE A 336 16.30 -6.74 -0.97
N TRP A 337 15.54 -7.59 -0.26
CA TRP A 337 15.35 -7.51 1.20
C TRP A 337 16.65 -7.45 1.99
N LEU A 338 17.54 -8.44 1.77
CA LEU A 338 18.80 -8.52 2.52
C LEU A 338 19.79 -7.42 2.10
N GLN A 339 19.76 -7.01 0.85
CA GLN A 339 20.57 -5.91 0.35
C GLN A 339 20.13 -4.59 1.02
N PHE A 340 18.83 -4.30 1.05
CA PHE A 340 18.28 -3.11 1.71
C PHE A 340 18.64 -3.08 3.20
N LYS A 341 18.36 -4.18 3.91
CA LYS A 341 18.66 -4.31 5.34
C LYS A 341 20.14 -4.16 5.66
N GLY A 342 21.01 -4.75 4.83
CA GLY A 342 22.46 -4.73 5.02
C GLY A 342 23.11 -3.40 4.65
N ARG A 343 22.74 -2.79 3.48
CA ARG A 343 23.31 -1.53 3.04
C ARG A 343 23.02 -0.39 4.02
N PHE A 344 21.79 -0.32 4.51
CA PHE A 344 21.35 0.79 5.36
C PHE A 344 21.37 0.45 6.86
N ALA A 345 21.94 -0.70 7.24
CA ALA A 345 22.07 -1.18 8.63
C ALA A 345 20.75 -1.18 9.41
N ILE A 346 19.63 -1.52 8.75
CA ILE A 346 18.30 -1.53 9.37
C ILE A 346 18.16 -2.71 10.32
N ASP A 347 17.96 -2.44 11.60
CA ASP A 347 17.81 -3.48 12.63
C ASP A 347 16.49 -4.25 12.49
N ARG A 348 15.40 -3.54 12.15
CA ARG A 348 14.07 -4.12 12.10
C ARG A 348 13.34 -3.76 10.82
N VAL A 349 13.02 -4.78 10.04
CA VAL A 349 12.15 -4.68 8.86
C VAL A 349 10.82 -5.35 9.19
N CYS A 350 9.78 -4.55 9.37
CA CYS A 350 8.45 -5.03 9.67
C CYS A 350 7.56 -4.89 8.43
N GLU A 351 7.50 -5.94 7.65
CA GLU A 351 6.56 -6.04 6.53
C GLU A 351 5.15 -6.29 7.06
N PHE A 352 4.14 -5.74 6.40
CA PHE A 352 2.74 -6.05 6.66
C PHE A 352 1.99 -6.36 5.36
N TYR A 353 0.84 -6.96 5.50
CA TYR A 353 -0.12 -7.16 4.42
C TYR A 353 -1.52 -6.75 4.90
N GLY A 354 -2.26 -6.10 4.03
CA GLY A 354 -3.66 -5.74 4.23
C GLY A 354 -4.21 -5.00 3.02
N SER A 355 -5.51 -4.99 2.87
CA SER A 355 -6.23 -4.16 1.90
C SER A 355 -7.12 -3.16 2.62
N SER A 356 -7.43 -2.04 1.98
CA SER A 356 -8.26 -0.99 2.61
C SER A 356 -9.64 -1.50 2.99
N GLU A 357 -10.26 -2.30 2.13
CA GLU A 357 -11.61 -2.85 2.31
C GLU A 357 -11.66 -4.15 3.11
N GLY A 358 -10.57 -4.94 3.12
CA GLY A 358 -10.57 -6.32 3.63
C GLY A 358 -10.53 -6.44 5.15
N ASN A 359 -10.75 -7.65 5.66
CA ASN A 359 -10.73 -7.96 7.09
C ASN A 359 -9.49 -8.76 7.53
N VAL A 360 -8.53 -8.97 6.64
CA VAL A 360 -7.31 -9.74 6.88
C VAL A 360 -6.11 -8.81 6.98
N GLY A 361 -5.29 -9.01 8.01
CA GLY A 361 -4.01 -8.32 8.17
C GLY A 361 -2.92 -9.28 8.63
N PHE A 362 -1.70 -9.11 8.10
CA PHE A 362 -0.49 -9.79 8.57
C PHE A 362 0.53 -8.77 8.99
N VAL A 363 1.35 -9.11 9.98
CA VAL A 363 2.44 -8.26 10.48
C VAL A 363 3.65 -9.13 10.79
N ASN A 364 4.81 -8.76 10.29
CA ASN A 364 6.08 -9.40 10.59
C ASN A 364 6.64 -8.94 11.95
N ALA A 365 5.92 -9.27 13.01
CA ALA A 365 6.20 -8.82 14.36
C ALA A 365 7.49 -9.41 14.96
N LEU A 366 7.95 -10.57 14.47
CA LEU A 366 9.16 -11.25 14.93
C LEU A 366 10.42 -10.90 14.13
N ASN A 367 10.34 -9.86 13.26
CA ASN A 367 11.46 -9.42 12.44
C ASN A 367 12.14 -10.56 11.68
N LYS A 368 11.34 -11.39 11.01
CA LYS A 368 11.82 -12.46 10.13
C LYS A 368 12.06 -11.93 8.73
N ASP A 369 13.06 -12.44 8.04
CA ASP A 369 13.35 -11.95 6.69
C ASP A 369 12.40 -12.58 5.65
N LYS A 370 12.07 -11.82 4.61
CA LYS A 370 11.32 -12.24 3.41
C LYS A 370 9.91 -12.79 3.70
N THR A 371 9.19 -12.23 4.65
CA THR A 371 7.85 -12.64 5.03
C THR A 371 6.98 -11.44 5.37
N MET A 372 5.70 -11.51 5.01
CA MET A 372 4.70 -10.54 5.49
C MET A 372 4.23 -10.84 6.94
N GLY A 373 4.76 -11.90 7.55
CA GLY A 373 4.58 -12.22 8.96
C GLY A 373 3.41 -13.14 9.26
N MET A 374 2.79 -12.89 10.40
CA MET A 374 1.71 -13.68 11.01
C MET A 374 0.41 -12.88 11.08
N THR A 375 -0.70 -13.57 11.29
CA THR A 375 -2.03 -12.97 11.43
C THR A 375 -2.76 -13.46 12.65
N ALA A 376 -3.61 -12.60 13.22
CA ALA A 376 -4.60 -12.97 14.24
C ALA A 376 -5.97 -13.32 13.62
N SER A 377 -6.18 -13.00 12.33
CA SER A 377 -7.40 -13.36 11.61
C SER A 377 -7.45 -14.86 11.33
N THR A 378 -8.64 -15.44 11.34
CA THR A 378 -8.86 -16.80 10.83
C THR A 378 -8.73 -16.78 9.32
N VAL A 379 -7.72 -17.47 8.79
CA VAL A 379 -7.45 -17.51 7.35
C VAL A 379 -7.29 -18.94 6.84
N ILE A 380 -7.68 -19.14 5.58
CA ILE A 380 -7.41 -20.36 4.83
C ILE A 380 -6.81 -20.01 3.48
N LEU A 381 -6.04 -20.95 2.93
CA LEU A 381 -5.50 -20.89 1.58
C LEU A 381 -6.16 -21.99 0.77
N VAL A 382 -6.90 -21.65 -0.29
CA VAL A 382 -7.63 -22.60 -1.12
C VAL A 382 -7.01 -22.72 -2.50
N GLN A 383 -7.20 -23.90 -3.13
CA GLN A 383 -6.76 -24.12 -4.50
C GLN A 383 -7.52 -23.21 -5.45
N TYR A 384 -6.78 -22.59 -6.34
CA TYR A 384 -7.30 -21.68 -7.34
C TYR A 384 -6.79 -22.09 -8.73
N ASP A 385 -7.72 -22.24 -9.67
CA ASP A 385 -7.41 -22.50 -11.06
C ASP A 385 -7.33 -21.17 -11.82
N VAL A 386 -6.13 -20.86 -12.31
CA VAL A 386 -5.86 -19.60 -13.03
C VAL A 386 -6.50 -19.58 -14.42
N ASP A 387 -6.74 -20.76 -15.03
CA ASP A 387 -7.31 -20.85 -16.38
C ASP A 387 -8.80 -20.56 -16.40
N SER A 388 -9.53 -21.19 -15.47
CA SER A 388 -10.97 -20.98 -15.35
C SER A 388 -11.32 -19.73 -14.55
N ASP A 389 -10.31 -19.08 -13.91
CA ASP A 389 -10.50 -17.98 -12.94
C ASP A 389 -11.44 -18.40 -11.79
N GLU A 390 -11.33 -19.66 -11.34
CA GLU A 390 -12.24 -20.25 -10.37
C GLU A 390 -11.52 -20.92 -9.19
N ILE A 391 -12.23 -20.97 -8.06
CA ILE A 391 -11.80 -21.73 -6.88
C ILE A 391 -12.12 -23.21 -7.10
N VAL A 392 -11.12 -24.08 -6.92
CA VAL A 392 -11.28 -25.52 -7.07
C VAL A 392 -12.09 -26.10 -5.91
N ARG A 393 -13.10 -26.92 -6.26
CA ARG A 393 -14.01 -27.55 -5.31
C ARG A 393 -13.93 -29.08 -5.40
N ASP A 394 -14.17 -29.76 -4.28
CA ASP A 394 -14.29 -31.21 -4.23
C ASP A 394 -15.64 -31.69 -4.78
N ALA A 395 -15.85 -33.00 -4.80
CA ALA A 395 -17.09 -33.64 -5.28
C ALA A 395 -18.34 -33.26 -4.44
N GLN A 396 -18.15 -32.72 -3.24
CA GLN A 396 -19.22 -32.24 -2.35
C GLN A 396 -19.42 -30.72 -2.49
N GLY A 397 -18.71 -30.04 -3.41
CA GLY A 397 -18.78 -28.60 -3.65
C GLY A 397 -17.99 -27.75 -2.67
N LYS A 398 -17.22 -28.34 -1.75
CA LYS A 398 -16.39 -27.60 -0.78
C LYS A 398 -15.07 -27.18 -1.40
N MET A 399 -14.55 -26.03 -0.97
CA MET A 399 -13.25 -25.54 -1.42
C MET A 399 -12.11 -26.40 -0.90
N ILE A 400 -11.13 -26.70 -1.76
CA ILE A 400 -9.98 -27.54 -1.42
C ILE A 400 -8.87 -26.66 -0.86
N GLN A 401 -8.44 -26.94 0.38
CA GLN A 401 -7.31 -26.22 0.97
C GLN A 401 -5.97 -26.71 0.42
N VAL A 402 -5.01 -25.78 0.26
CA VAL A 402 -3.64 -26.11 -0.15
C VAL A 402 -2.78 -26.61 1.02
N LYS A 403 -1.72 -27.34 0.72
CA LYS A 403 -0.71 -27.75 1.71
C LYS A 403 0.27 -26.62 1.99
N LYS A 404 0.95 -26.67 3.17
CA LYS A 404 2.06 -25.78 3.50
C LYS A 404 3.12 -25.82 2.38
N GLY A 405 3.60 -24.65 1.96
CA GLY A 405 4.57 -24.51 0.88
C GLY A 405 3.97 -24.52 -0.52
N THR A 406 2.64 -24.52 -0.64
CA THR A 406 1.94 -24.39 -1.91
C THR A 406 1.18 -23.06 -1.93
N PRO A 407 1.26 -22.24 -3.00
CA PRO A 407 0.43 -21.06 -3.16
C PRO A 407 -1.06 -21.40 -3.19
N GLY A 408 -1.88 -20.54 -2.60
CA GLY A 408 -3.33 -20.65 -2.64
C GLY A 408 -4.00 -19.28 -2.49
N LEU A 409 -5.23 -19.17 -2.95
CA LEU A 409 -6.04 -17.99 -2.77
C LEU A 409 -6.34 -17.78 -1.28
N LEU A 410 -6.00 -16.60 -0.79
CA LEU A 410 -6.20 -16.22 0.61
C LEU A 410 -7.65 -15.82 0.86
N LEU A 411 -8.29 -16.50 1.79
CA LEU A 411 -9.63 -16.17 2.30
C LEU A 411 -9.55 -15.85 3.79
N GLY A 412 -10.26 -14.78 4.21
CA GLY A 412 -10.40 -14.38 5.62
C GLY A 412 -11.80 -14.60 6.13
N GLU A 413 -11.98 -15.34 7.25
CA GLU A 413 -13.29 -15.53 7.87
C GLU A 413 -13.89 -14.18 8.30
N ILE A 414 -15.16 -13.96 7.97
CA ILE A 414 -15.92 -12.79 8.40
C ILE A 414 -16.67 -13.19 9.67
N ASP A 415 -16.26 -12.62 10.82
CA ASP A 415 -16.85 -12.87 12.12
C ASP A 415 -17.02 -11.57 12.93
N GLU A 416 -17.49 -11.65 14.17
CA GLU A 416 -17.66 -10.50 15.07
C GLU A 416 -16.34 -9.78 15.37
N ARG A 417 -15.22 -10.49 15.38
CA ARG A 417 -13.90 -9.93 15.63
C ARG A 417 -13.29 -9.25 14.42
N PHE A 418 -13.46 -9.88 13.24
CA PHE A 418 -12.89 -9.43 11.96
C PHE A 418 -14.00 -9.17 10.96
N LYS A 419 -14.72 -8.06 11.16
CA LYS A 419 -15.80 -7.61 10.29
C LYS A 419 -15.27 -7.12 8.95
N PHE A 420 -16.07 -7.29 7.92
CA PHE A 420 -15.82 -6.75 6.60
C PHE A 420 -16.69 -5.51 6.41
N ASP A 421 -16.09 -4.32 6.43
CA ASP A 421 -16.82 -3.04 6.32
C ASP A 421 -17.22 -2.71 4.87
N GLY A 422 -16.51 -3.26 3.88
CA GLY A 422 -16.84 -3.18 2.46
C GLY A 422 -16.62 -1.80 1.83
N TYR A 423 -17.37 -1.59 0.77
CA TYR A 423 -17.39 -0.35 -0.02
C TYR A 423 -18.68 0.42 0.21
N THR A 424 -18.74 1.67 -0.27
CA THR A 424 -20.02 2.41 -0.36
C THR A 424 -21.01 1.73 -1.31
N ASN A 425 -20.51 1.03 -2.34
CA ASN A 425 -21.30 0.20 -3.25
C ASN A 425 -21.51 -1.20 -2.66
N SER A 426 -22.77 -1.57 -2.42
CA SER A 426 -23.16 -2.86 -1.83
C SER A 426 -22.89 -4.06 -2.74
N GLU A 427 -23.10 -3.94 -4.05
CA GLU A 427 -22.83 -5.00 -5.02
C GLU A 427 -21.34 -5.34 -5.07
N ALA A 428 -20.48 -4.31 -5.07
CA ALA A 428 -19.03 -4.48 -5.01
C ALA A 428 -18.58 -5.16 -3.72
N SER A 429 -19.28 -4.91 -2.61
CA SER A 429 -19.03 -5.56 -1.32
C SER A 429 -19.46 -7.03 -1.35
N GLU A 430 -20.68 -7.33 -1.82
CA GLU A 430 -21.19 -8.71 -1.91
C GLU A 430 -20.32 -9.58 -2.85
N ALA A 431 -19.83 -9.03 -3.95
CA ALA A 431 -18.94 -9.75 -4.87
C ALA A 431 -17.62 -10.24 -4.23
N LYS A 432 -17.25 -9.69 -3.05
CA LYS A 432 -16.08 -10.10 -2.29
C LYS A 432 -16.38 -11.15 -1.22
N ILE A 433 -17.63 -11.48 -0.97
CA ILE A 433 -18.04 -12.43 0.08
C ILE A 433 -18.34 -13.80 -0.52
N LEU A 434 -17.63 -14.80 -0.04
CA LEU A 434 -17.88 -16.20 -0.36
C LEU A 434 -18.62 -16.86 0.83
N ARG A 435 -19.69 -17.58 0.53
CA ARG A 435 -20.53 -18.21 1.55
C ARG A 435 -20.41 -19.74 1.46
N ASP A 436 -20.67 -20.43 2.58
CA ASP A 436 -20.67 -21.90 2.66
C ASP A 436 -19.35 -22.52 2.19
N VAL A 437 -18.21 -21.91 2.58
CA VAL A 437 -16.86 -22.28 2.12
C VAL A 437 -16.37 -23.58 2.77
N ILE A 438 -16.43 -23.65 4.10
CA ILE A 438 -15.99 -24.78 4.92
C ILE A 438 -17.17 -25.46 5.59
N LYS A 439 -18.12 -24.69 6.09
CA LYS A 439 -19.32 -25.17 6.78
C LYS A 439 -20.54 -24.33 6.36
N PRO A 440 -21.76 -24.91 6.43
CA PRO A 440 -22.97 -24.14 6.15
C PRO A 440 -23.07 -22.90 7.02
N GLY A 441 -23.39 -21.74 6.41
CA GLY A 441 -23.58 -20.46 7.08
C GLY A 441 -22.31 -19.67 7.39
N ASP A 442 -21.12 -20.15 7.02
CA ASP A 442 -19.90 -19.34 7.13
C ASP A 442 -19.81 -18.29 5.99
N ALA A 443 -19.06 -17.22 6.24
CA ALA A 443 -18.79 -16.18 5.26
C ALA A 443 -17.30 -15.83 5.27
N TRP A 444 -16.73 -15.67 4.08
CA TRP A 444 -15.32 -15.46 3.89
C TRP A 444 -15.06 -14.31 2.90
N PHE A 445 -14.14 -13.43 3.26
CA PHE A 445 -13.67 -12.38 2.37
C PHE A 445 -12.68 -12.94 1.36
N ASN A 446 -12.96 -12.79 0.07
CA ASN A 446 -12.05 -13.11 -1.02
C ASN A 446 -11.07 -11.94 -1.24
N THR A 447 -9.81 -12.15 -0.87
CA THR A 447 -8.78 -11.12 -1.02
C THR A 447 -8.41 -10.88 -2.49
N GLY A 448 -8.50 -11.90 -3.34
CA GLY A 448 -7.98 -11.89 -4.70
C GLY A 448 -6.44 -12.02 -4.77
N ASP A 449 -5.80 -12.43 -3.68
CA ASP A 449 -4.34 -12.55 -3.58
C ASP A 449 -3.93 -14.01 -3.32
N LEU A 450 -2.89 -14.46 -4.03
CA LEU A 450 -2.25 -15.73 -3.82
C LEU A 450 -1.17 -15.60 -2.75
N VAL A 451 -1.23 -16.47 -1.76
CA VAL A 451 -0.36 -16.45 -0.58
C VAL A 451 0.16 -17.87 -0.31
N MET A 452 1.34 -17.97 0.25
CA MET A 452 1.96 -19.23 0.63
C MET A 452 2.37 -19.21 2.10
N GLN A 453 2.06 -20.28 2.85
CA GLN A 453 2.62 -20.48 4.18
C GLN A 453 4.06 -20.98 4.06
N ILE A 454 5.02 -20.25 4.63
CA ILE A 454 6.45 -20.53 4.53
C ILE A 454 7.06 -20.99 5.86
N ASP A 455 8.29 -21.51 5.80
CA ASP A 455 9.11 -21.80 6.95
C ASP A 455 10.14 -20.68 7.15
N VAL A 456 10.13 -20.07 8.32
CA VAL A 456 11.05 -18.99 8.71
C VAL A 456 11.98 -19.41 9.87
N GLY A 457 12.11 -20.71 10.11
CA GLY A 457 12.85 -21.24 11.25
C GLY A 457 12.10 -21.04 12.57
N PHE A 458 12.84 -20.76 13.65
CA PHE A 458 12.24 -20.59 14.97
C PHE A 458 11.36 -19.34 15.04
N ALA A 459 10.07 -19.50 15.30
CA ALA A 459 9.06 -18.43 15.34
C ALA A 459 8.02 -18.64 16.45
N MET A 460 8.38 -19.25 17.60
CA MET A 460 7.47 -19.53 18.72
C MET A 460 6.21 -20.33 18.34
N GLY A 461 6.28 -21.15 17.27
CA GLY A 461 5.14 -21.90 16.75
C GLY A 461 4.18 -21.09 15.88
N LEU A 462 4.41 -19.79 15.67
CA LEU A 462 3.56 -18.92 14.86
C LEU A 462 3.79 -19.16 13.37
N LYS A 463 2.70 -19.28 12.62
CA LYS A 463 2.73 -19.45 11.16
C LYS A 463 3.12 -18.15 10.48
N HIS A 464 3.99 -18.22 9.47
CA HIS A 464 4.40 -17.09 8.66
C HIS A 464 4.01 -17.32 7.20
N TYR A 465 3.77 -16.20 6.51
CA TYR A 465 3.23 -16.20 5.16
C TYR A 465 4.02 -15.27 4.26
N GLN A 466 3.99 -15.57 2.98
CA GLN A 466 4.59 -14.77 1.92
C GLN A 466 3.54 -14.50 0.85
N PHE A 467 3.49 -13.26 0.38
CA PHE A 467 2.71 -12.87 -0.78
C PHE A 467 3.35 -13.48 -2.03
N VAL A 468 2.54 -14.07 -2.89
CA VAL A 468 3.01 -14.69 -4.14
C VAL A 468 2.66 -13.81 -5.33
N ASP A 469 1.35 -13.56 -5.56
CA ASP A 469 0.89 -12.72 -6.64
C ASP A 469 -0.60 -12.37 -6.47
N ARG A 470 -1.14 -11.53 -7.34
CA ARG A 470 -2.58 -11.33 -7.47
C ARG A 470 -3.18 -12.31 -8.47
N VAL A 471 -4.39 -12.77 -8.18
CA VAL A 471 -5.13 -13.67 -9.07
C VAL A 471 -5.18 -13.13 -10.51
N GLY A 472 -5.51 -11.85 -10.70
CA GLY A 472 -5.57 -11.24 -12.03
C GLY A 472 -4.22 -10.90 -12.68
N ASP A 473 -3.10 -11.10 -11.97
CA ASP A 473 -1.75 -10.86 -12.48
C ASP A 473 -1.04 -12.16 -12.86
N THR A 474 -1.28 -13.25 -12.15
CA THR A 474 -0.82 -14.59 -12.53
C THR A 474 -1.44 -15.01 -13.86
N PHE A 475 -0.66 -15.60 -14.73
CA PHE A 475 -1.13 -16.13 -16.01
C PHE A 475 -0.65 -17.56 -16.22
N ARG A 476 -1.28 -18.28 -17.15
CA ARG A 476 -0.86 -19.63 -17.53
C ARG A 476 -0.29 -19.62 -18.94
N TRP A 477 0.83 -20.31 -19.09
CA TRP A 477 1.48 -20.53 -20.35
C TRP A 477 1.91 -21.98 -20.51
N ARG A 478 1.47 -22.63 -21.59
CA ARG A 478 1.79 -24.05 -21.87
C ARG A 478 1.47 -24.98 -20.71
N SER A 479 0.26 -24.84 -20.17
CA SER A 479 -0.26 -25.63 -19.03
C SER A 479 0.45 -25.39 -17.68
N GLU A 480 1.34 -24.39 -17.56
CA GLU A 480 2.03 -24.05 -16.32
C GLU A 480 1.67 -22.66 -15.83
N ASN A 481 1.47 -22.53 -14.52
CA ASN A 481 1.18 -21.24 -13.87
C ASN A 481 2.45 -20.41 -13.74
N VAL A 482 2.38 -19.15 -14.14
CA VAL A 482 3.49 -18.19 -14.09
C VAL A 482 3.13 -17.04 -13.14
N SER A 483 3.90 -16.90 -12.07
CA SER A 483 3.81 -15.74 -11.18
C SER A 483 4.57 -14.56 -11.77
N THR A 484 3.88 -13.43 -11.96
CA THR A 484 4.52 -12.22 -12.51
C THR A 484 5.56 -11.65 -11.56
N ASN A 485 5.36 -11.81 -10.25
CA ASN A 485 6.31 -11.34 -9.24
C ASN A 485 7.58 -12.19 -9.24
N GLU A 486 7.46 -13.53 -9.27
CA GLU A 486 8.62 -14.43 -9.28
C GLU A 486 9.50 -14.19 -10.52
N VAL A 487 8.89 -14.11 -11.70
CA VAL A 487 9.63 -13.80 -12.94
C VAL A 487 10.24 -12.41 -12.84
N GLY A 488 9.51 -11.40 -12.37
CA GLY A 488 9.99 -10.04 -12.19
C GLY A 488 11.18 -9.96 -11.23
N GLU A 489 11.15 -10.67 -10.11
CA GLU A 489 12.27 -10.76 -9.15
C GLU A 489 13.54 -11.31 -9.79
N ILE A 490 13.41 -12.40 -10.56
CA ILE A 490 14.53 -13.01 -11.26
C ILE A 490 15.11 -12.05 -12.31
N LEU A 491 14.25 -11.41 -13.12
CA LEU A 491 14.70 -10.49 -14.16
C LEU A 491 15.34 -9.21 -13.59
N ASN A 492 14.85 -8.72 -12.45
CA ASN A 492 15.43 -7.58 -11.76
C ASN A 492 16.86 -7.82 -11.21
N ALA A 493 17.25 -9.08 -11.02
CA ALA A 493 18.63 -9.42 -10.64
C ALA A 493 19.63 -9.35 -11.81
N ASN A 494 19.16 -9.19 -13.05
CA ASN A 494 20.03 -9.01 -14.21
C ASN A 494 20.80 -7.68 -14.16
N VAL A 495 22.04 -7.69 -14.61
CA VAL A 495 22.95 -6.53 -14.52
C VAL A 495 22.51 -5.31 -15.33
N GLN A 496 21.70 -5.50 -16.39
CA GLN A 496 21.21 -4.43 -17.26
C GLN A 496 19.90 -3.83 -16.74
N VAL A 497 19.11 -4.61 -15.98
CA VAL A 497 17.73 -4.29 -15.64
C VAL A 497 17.65 -3.44 -14.38
N GLU A 498 17.00 -2.29 -14.49
CA GLU A 498 16.59 -1.46 -13.37
C GLU A 498 15.25 -1.94 -12.80
N LEU A 499 14.29 -2.21 -13.71
CA LEU A 499 12.96 -2.69 -13.33
C LEU A 499 12.35 -3.55 -14.42
N ALA A 500 11.81 -4.70 -14.02
CA ALA A 500 11.02 -5.60 -14.85
C ALA A 500 9.56 -5.61 -14.39
N ASN A 501 8.64 -5.23 -15.27
CA ASN A 501 7.19 -5.29 -15.05
C ASN A 501 6.61 -6.40 -15.93
N VAL A 502 6.27 -7.53 -15.32
CA VAL A 502 5.86 -8.76 -16.01
C VAL A 502 4.33 -8.87 -16.04
N PHE A 503 3.78 -9.31 -17.17
CA PHE A 503 2.34 -9.53 -17.36
C PHE A 503 2.10 -10.56 -18.47
N GLY A 504 0.89 -11.15 -18.49
CA GLY A 504 0.47 -12.06 -19.54
C GLY A 504 -0.24 -11.34 -20.69
N VAL A 505 0.03 -11.75 -21.92
CA VAL A 505 -0.58 -11.24 -23.16
C VAL A 505 -1.13 -12.39 -24.01
N ASP A 506 -2.24 -12.14 -24.70
CA ASP A 506 -2.83 -13.13 -25.60
C ASP A 506 -2.01 -13.24 -26.90
N VAL A 507 -1.82 -14.47 -27.35
CA VAL A 507 -1.13 -14.77 -28.61
C VAL A 507 -2.05 -15.64 -29.48
N PRO A 508 -2.35 -15.24 -30.72
CA PRO A 508 -3.21 -16.01 -31.61
C PRO A 508 -2.74 -17.46 -31.81
N ALA A 509 -3.67 -18.39 -31.79
CA ALA A 509 -3.45 -19.83 -31.92
C ALA A 509 -2.57 -20.49 -30.83
N ALA A 510 -2.24 -19.77 -29.75
CA ALA A 510 -1.58 -20.33 -28.58
C ALA A 510 -2.57 -20.60 -27.45
N GLU A 511 -2.25 -21.60 -26.60
CA GLU A 511 -3.03 -21.90 -25.37
C GLU A 511 -2.50 -21.10 -24.19
N GLY A 512 -3.39 -20.38 -23.50
CA GLY A 512 -3.03 -19.52 -22.37
C GLY A 512 -2.50 -18.14 -22.78
N LYS A 513 -1.79 -17.48 -21.88
CA LYS A 513 -1.19 -16.15 -22.09
C LYS A 513 0.34 -16.24 -22.11
N ALA A 514 0.97 -15.69 -23.13
CA ALA A 514 2.42 -15.61 -23.19
C ALA A 514 2.94 -14.55 -22.21
N GLY A 515 4.06 -14.85 -21.56
CA GLY A 515 4.73 -13.87 -20.72
C GLY A 515 5.26 -12.70 -21.55
N MET A 516 4.96 -11.48 -21.11
CA MET A 516 5.58 -10.26 -21.61
C MET A 516 6.20 -9.48 -20.46
N VAL A 517 7.35 -8.89 -20.70
CA VAL A 517 8.00 -8.02 -19.74
C VAL A 517 8.27 -6.64 -20.34
N SER A 518 7.94 -5.59 -19.61
CA SER A 518 8.42 -4.24 -19.85
C SER A 518 9.63 -3.99 -18.99
N LEU A 519 10.78 -3.68 -19.60
CA LEU A 519 12.06 -3.43 -18.93
C LEU A 519 12.40 -1.95 -18.96
N SER A 520 12.77 -1.41 -17.78
CA SER A 520 13.58 -0.18 -17.71
C SER A 520 15.02 -0.58 -17.46
N LEU A 521 15.95 0.03 -18.18
CA LEU A 521 17.38 -0.29 -18.08
C LEU A 521 18.08 0.63 -17.07
N LYS A 522 19.11 0.12 -16.41
CA LYS A 522 19.97 0.95 -15.55
C LYS A 522 20.60 2.10 -16.34
N ALA A 523 20.80 3.22 -15.67
CA ALA A 523 21.34 4.43 -16.26
C ALA A 523 22.64 4.16 -17.06
N GLY A 524 22.67 4.63 -18.30
CA GLY A 524 23.82 4.47 -19.20
C GLY A 524 23.99 3.07 -19.82
N ARG A 525 23.04 2.15 -19.58
CA ARG A 525 23.05 0.82 -20.23
C ARG A 525 22.26 0.84 -21.54
N VAL A 526 22.74 0.05 -22.48
CA VAL A 526 22.02 -0.30 -23.71
C VAL A 526 21.62 -1.77 -23.60
N PHE A 527 20.44 -2.13 -24.10
CA PHE A 527 19.95 -3.50 -24.03
C PHE A 527 20.82 -4.46 -24.84
N ASP A 528 21.55 -5.30 -24.13
CA ASP A 528 22.32 -6.40 -24.71
C ASP A 528 21.43 -7.64 -24.80
N VAL A 529 20.96 -7.90 -26.00
CA VAL A 529 20.01 -8.98 -26.32
C VAL A 529 20.61 -10.36 -26.04
N GLU A 530 21.88 -10.57 -26.35
CA GLU A 530 22.56 -11.87 -26.21
C GLU A 530 22.75 -12.21 -24.73
N GLU A 531 23.26 -11.24 -23.95
CA GLU A 531 23.43 -11.41 -22.50
C GLU A 531 22.09 -11.66 -21.82
N PHE A 532 21.06 -10.85 -22.13
CA PHE A 532 19.74 -11.01 -21.54
C PHE A 532 19.10 -12.36 -21.91
N SER A 533 19.23 -12.81 -23.16
CA SER A 533 18.73 -14.11 -23.60
C SER A 533 19.39 -15.27 -22.86
N ALA A 534 20.71 -15.20 -22.67
CA ALA A 534 21.46 -16.20 -21.91
C ALA A 534 21.01 -16.22 -20.44
N TYR A 535 20.86 -15.04 -19.84
CA TYR A 535 20.40 -14.89 -18.46
C TYR A 535 19.00 -15.49 -18.25
N VAL A 536 18.04 -15.15 -19.09
CA VAL A 536 16.65 -15.66 -19.01
C VAL A 536 16.63 -17.19 -19.08
N ARG A 537 17.36 -17.80 -20.00
CA ARG A 537 17.42 -19.25 -20.15
C ARG A 537 18.09 -19.95 -18.98
N GLN A 538 19.06 -19.32 -18.36
CA GLN A 538 19.79 -19.87 -17.21
C GLN A 538 18.96 -19.85 -15.94
N HIS A 539 18.11 -18.82 -15.74
CA HIS A 539 17.47 -18.56 -14.45
C HIS A 539 15.97 -18.82 -14.43
N LEU A 540 15.32 -18.92 -15.59
CA LEU A 540 13.89 -19.17 -15.70
C LEU A 540 13.60 -20.50 -16.41
N PRO A 541 12.67 -21.32 -15.89
CA PRO A 541 12.16 -22.48 -16.62
C PRO A 541 11.48 -22.02 -17.91
N SER A 542 11.48 -22.86 -18.95
CA SER A 542 11.03 -22.50 -20.30
C SER A 542 9.63 -21.92 -20.38
N PHE A 543 8.71 -22.38 -19.53
CA PHE A 543 7.35 -21.87 -19.46
C PHE A 543 7.24 -20.48 -18.84
N ALA A 544 8.19 -20.08 -17.98
CA ALA A 544 8.22 -18.78 -17.29
C ALA A 544 9.09 -17.74 -18.03
N GLN A 545 9.81 -18.12 -19.06
CA GLN A 545 10.57 -17.20 -19.88
C GLN A 545 9.63 -16.26 -20.65
N PRO A 546 9.75 -14.93 -20.50
CA PRO A 546 8.92 -14.01 -21.27
C PRO A 546 9.09 -14.27 -22.78
N VAL A 547 7.98 -14.34 -23.49
CA VAL A 547 8.00 -14.44 -24.96
C VAL A 547 8.33 -13.08 -25.58
N PHE A 548 7.82 -12.00 -24.96
CA PHE A 548 8.02 -10.64 -25.44
C PHE A 548 8.75 -9.78 -24.40
N VAL A 549 9.65 -8.93 -24.89
CA VAL A 549 10.37 -7.92 -24.10
C VAL A 549 10.17 -6.56 -24.74
N ARG A 550 9.67 -5.58 -23.98
CA ARG A 550 9.51 -4.19 -24.37
C ARG A 550 10.46 -3.32 -23.57
N ILE A 551 11.21 -2.44 -24.24
CA ILE A 551 12.19 -1.57 -23.59
C ILE A 551 11.57 -0.19 -23.39
N GLN A 552 11.36 0.22 -22.15
CA GLN A 552 10.83 1.55 -21.79
C GLN A 552 11.94 2.43 -21.22
N SER A 553 11.85 3.73 -21.49
CA SER A 553 12.78 4.71 -20.91
C SER A 553 12.61 4.83 -19.39
N GLU A 554 11.36 4.78 -18.91
CA GLU A 554 11.01 4.84 -17.49
C GLU A 554 9.82 3.92 -17.20
N ALA A 555 9.79 3.35 -15.99
CA ALA A 555 8.68 2.54 -15.54
C ALA A 555 7.50 3.42 -15.14
N SER A 556 6.31 3.10 -15.63
CA SER A 556 5.07 3.77 -15.22
C SER A 556 4.61 3.27 -13.85
N THR A 557 4.48 4.19 -12.88
CA THR A 557 3.93 3.91 -11.55
C THR A 557 2.72 4.77 -11.25
N THR A 558 1.84 4.28 -10.38
CA THR A 558 0.73 5.09 -9.83
C THR A 558 1.26 6.12 -8.84
N GLY A 559 0.45 7.12 -8.46
CA GLY A 559 0.77 8.05 -7.38
C GLY A 559 1.03 7.37 -6.02
N THR A 560 0.71 6.09 -5.88
CA THR A 560 0.99 5.23 -4.72
C THR A 560 2.15 4.27 -4.95
N PHE A 561 2.99 4.53 -5.95
CA PHE A 561 4.20 3.76 -6.32
C PHE A 561 3.94 2.30 -6.71
N LYS A 562 2.76 1.98 -7.24
CA LYS A 562 2.46 0.65 -7.80
C LYS A 562 2.72 0.64 -9.30
N LEU A 563 3.32 -0.44 -9.81
CA LEU A 563 3.52 -0.64 -11.24
C LEU A 563 2.18 -0.67 -12.00
N VAL A 564 2.12 0.08 -13.09
CA VAL A 564 0.94 0.12 -13.96
C VAL A 564 1.06 -0.99 -14.99
N LYS A 565 0.13 -1.94 -14.99
CA LYS A 565 0.08 -3.06 -15.94
C LYS A 565 -1.05 -2.93 -16.97
N GLY A 566 -2.10 -2.16 -16.64
CA GLY A 566 -3.34 -2.12 -17.43
C GLY A 566 -3.13 -1.65 -18.88
N GLU A 567 -2.46 -0.52 -19.06
CA GLU A 567 -2.17 0.02 -20.40
C GLU A 567 -1.13 -0.84 -21.14
N LEU A 568 -0.13 -1.36 -20.43
CA LEU A 568 0.87 -2.25 -21.01
C LEU A 568 0.25 -3.55 -21.55
N ARG A 569 -0.75 -4.12 -20.85
CA ARG A 569 -1.51 -5.30 -21.30
C ARG A 569 -2.36 -5.01 -22.53
N LYS A 570 -2.98 -3.83 -22.61
CA LYS A 570 -3.80 -3.44 -23.77
C LYS A 570 -2.95 -3.23 -25.02
N GLN A 571 -1.85 -2.51 -24.87
CA GLN A 571 -0.91 -2.28 -25.97
C GLN A 571 -0.15 -3.54 -26.35
N ALA A 572 0.15 -4.42 -25.37
CA ALA A 572 0.88 -5.67 -25.55
C ALA A 572 2.11 -5.51 -26.47
N TYR A 573 2.20 -6.34 -27.49
CA TYR A 573 3.23 -6.32 -28.53
C TYR A 573 2.72 -5.73 -29.86
N HIS A 574 1.62 -4.96 -29.83
CA HIS A 574 1.01 -4.40 -31.03
C HIS A 574 1.82 -3.23 -31.58
N LEU A 575 2.65 -3.48 -32.59
CA LEU A 575 3.56 -2.49 -33.17
C LEU A 575 2.91 -1.15 -33.56
N PRO A 576 1.66 -1.09 -34.09
CA PRO A 576 1.01 0.20 -34.38
C PRO A 576 0.71 1.05 -33.14
N GLU A 577 0.64 0.46 -31.94
CA GLU A 577 0.28 1.12 -30.69
C GLU A 577 1.48 1.41 -29.79
N VAL A 578 2.67 0.90 -30.15
CA VAL A 578 3.87 0.94 -29.32
C VAL A 578 5.02 1.56 -30.09
N SER A 579 5.59 2.63 -29.54
CA SER A 579 6.74 3.32 -30.15
C SER A 579 8.09 2.77 -29.71
N GLU A 580 8.12 2.00 -28.64
CA GLU A 580 9.33 1.43 -28.04
C GLU A 580 9.77 0.16 -28.75
N ASP A 581 11.03 -0.19 -28.59
CA ASP A 581 11.57 -1.43 -29.12
C ASP A 581 10.95 -2.65 -28.44
N ILE A 582 10.42 -3.54 -29.23
CA ILE A 582 9.91 -4.85 -28.79
C ILE A 582 10.80 -5.94 -29.35
N TYR A 583 11.12 -6.89 -28.48
CA TYR A 583 11.86 -8.11 -28.82
C TYR A 583 10.97 -9.32 -28.57
N VAL A 584 11.18 -10.37 -29.34
CA VAL A 584 10.43 -11.62 -29.25
C VAL A 584 11.38 -12.81 -29.19
N MET A 585 11.08 -13.78 -28.34
CA MET A 585 11.71 -15.09 -28.34
C MET A 585 10.93 -16.00 -29.30
N PRO A 586 11.48 -16.34 -30.47
CA PRO A 586 10.78 -17.25 -31.39
C PRO A 586 10.57 -18.63 -30.78
N PRO A 587 9.54 -19.38 -31.18
CA PRO A 587 9.40 -20.77 -30.79
C PRO A 587 10.64 -21.59 -31.12
N ARG A 588 11.21 -22.28 -30.12
CA ARG A 588 12.49 -23.00 -30.21
C ARG A 588 13.73 -22.14 -30.53
N GLY A 589 13.60 -20.82 -30.42
CA GLY A 589 14.72 -19.89 -30.53
C GLY A 589 15.62 -19.91 -29.30
N ASP A 590 16.87 -19.53 -29.48
CA ASP A 590 17.88 -19.45 -28.42
C ASP A 590 18.13 -18.02 -27.93
N ALA A 591 17.64 -17.02 -28.66
CA ALA A 591 17.83 -15.62 -28.33
C ALA A 591 16.61 -14.79 -28.74
N TYR A 592 16.41 -13.68 -28.04
CA TYR A 592 15.46 -12.66 -28.45
C TYR A 592 15.91 -12.01 -29.74
N GLN A 593 14.98 -11.66 -30.60
CA GLN A 593 15.18 -10.86 -31.78
C GLN A 593 14.24 -9.67 -31.79
N ARG A 594 14.61 -8.57 -32.41
CA ARG A 594 13.72 -7.42 -32.56
C ARG A 594 12.48 -7.85 -33.35
N LEU A 595 11.30 -7.50 -32.84
CA LEU A 595 10.03 -7.78 -33.49
C LEU A 595 9.87 -6.81 -34.67
N ASP A 596 10.01 -7.33 -35.90
CA ASP A 596 9.74 -6.58 -37.12
C ASP A 596 8.29 -6.80 -37.60
N GLU A 597 7.86 -5.98 -38.55
CA GLU A 597 6.53 -6.05 -39.14
C GLU A 597 6.22 -7.41 -39.76
N ALA A 598 7.21 -8.02 -40.44
CA ALA A 598 7.00 -9.30 -41.13
C ALA A 598 6.69 -10.43 -40.13
N TYR A 599 7.49 -10.51 -39.05
CA TYR A 599 7.28 -11.51 -38.02
C TYR A 599 6.01 -11.22 -37.17
N TYR A 600 5.74 -9.94 -36.93
CA TYR A 600 4.49 -9.50 -36.26
C TYR A 600 3.25 -9.99 -37.01
N GLN A 601 3.22 -9.87 -38.34
CA GLN A 601 2.09 -10.38 -39.15
C GLN A 601 1.97 -11.92 -39.06
N THR A 602 3.06 -12.68 -38.92
CA THR A 602 2.99 -14.13 -38.71
C THR A 602 2.37 -14.49 -37.35
N ILE A 603 2.65 -13.67 -36.30
CA ILE A 603 2.05 -13.84 -34.99
C ILE A 603 0.53 -13.57 -35.06
N LEU A 604 0.12 -12.47 -35.68
CA LEU A 604 -1.30 -12.13 -35.83
C LEU A 604 -2.07 -13.19 -36.65
N ALA A 605 -1.43 -13.77 -37.63
CA ALA A 605 -2.01 -14.85 -38.43
C ALA A 605 -2.07 -16.21 -37.69
N GLY A 606 -1.50 -16.31 -36.47
CA GLY A 606 -1.41 -17.57 -35.72
C GLY A 606 -0.49 -18.61 -36.33
N THR A 607 0.44 -18.20 -37.22
CA THR A 607 1.34 -19.11 -37.93
C THR A 607 2.76 -19.08 -37.39
N ALA A 608 3.05 -18.28 -36.35
CA ALA A 608 4.36 -18.18 -35.71
C ALA A 608 4.78 -19.46 -34.94
N GLY A 609 3.82 -20.35 -34.58
CA GLY A 609 4.10 -21.65 -33.97
C GLY A 609 4.33 -21.60 -32.45
N PHE A 610 3.77 -20.62 -31.72
CA PHE A 610 3.82 -20.52 -30.27
C PHE A 610 3.06 -21.62 -29.54
#